data_eeb762a960f2282bb9d6b0bbada4d1e4
#
_entry.id   eeb762a960f2282bb9d6b0bbada4d1e4
#
_cell.length_a   1.000
_cell.length_b   1.000
_cell.length_c   1.000
_cell.angle_alpha   90.00
_cell.angle_beta   90.00
_cell.angle_gamma   90.00
#
_symmetry.space_group_name_H-M   'P 1'
#
loop_
_entity.id
_entity.type
_entity.pdbx_description
1 polymer ?
#
loop_
_entity_poly.entity_id
_entity_poly.type
_entity_poly.pdbx_seq_one_letter_code
_entity_poly.pdbx_strand_id
1 'polypeptide(L)'
;PNSSFKADVEVALTAQTADVPILAGAHTHVFKYTGKLLKGPQSALKELPGYLGPILNFEQGQKVRIYFYNQLPEPCVTHWHGMHVPQVMDGHPMYAIYHGEQYVYEFEVKNPAGTNWYHSHTHELTATQVYQGLAGLITISDEAERKLDLPSGEFDLPLVIQDRSFTNGNQLRYMLNRHQRMRGFLGDTILVNGQENSIIPVKTRAYRLRILNGSNSRIYKLGWDDGTPVIAIGTDGGLLEKPETLPYIMLAPAERVELWVDFSGRKPGSDLMLQSLAYQGSASPMGGGMSGGMRQGMGRMGMMDGASAQNEVISIAKFHITEKISDSPKLPAELIPMRRLTAQDISNPDKTVPIAIGMRHMTFQLNGRTFDMQDHTEIENI
;
A
#
# COMPACT_ATOMS: atom_id res chain seq x y z
N PRO A 1 26.17 4.82 10.80
CA PRO A 1 25.28 5.62 11.66
C PRO A 1 25.97 6.89 12.16
N ASN A 2 25.22 7.97 12.20
CA ASN A 2 25.72 9.23 12.78
C ASN A 2 25.74 9.11 14.31
N SER A 3 26.93 9.27 14.93
CA SER A 3 27.09 9.16 16.38
C SER A 3 26.35 10.24 17.19
N SER A 4 26.05 11.38 16.57
CA SER A 4 25.27 12.46 17.18
C SER A 4 23.76 12.25 17.09
N PHE A 5 23.27 11.39 16.20
CA PHE A 5 21.86 11.06 16.07
C PHE A 5 21.43 10.11 17.20
N LYS A 6 20.66 10.61 18.14
CA LYS A 6 20.15 9.82 19.28
C LYS A 6 18.77 9.27 18.90
N ALA A 7 18.72 8.06 18.36
CA ALA A 7 17.48 7.41 18.00
C ALA A 7 16.66 7.03 19.25
N ASP A 8 15.34 7.18 19.19
CA ASP A 8 14.39 6.68 20.17
C ASP A 8 14.01 5.24 19.86
N VAL A 9 13.88 4.91 18.55
CA VAL A 9 13.59 3.58 18.04
C VAL A 9 14.71 3.15 17.10
N GLU A 10 15.22 1.93 17.29
CA GLU A 10 16.19 1.30 16.37
C GLU A 10 15.68 -0.09 15.93
N VAL A 11 15.70 -0.31 14.63
CA VAL A 11 15.23 -1.57 14.00
C VAL A 11 16.32 -2.09 13.06
N ALA A 12 16.59 -3.39 13.11
CA ALA A 12 17.26 -4.09 12.02
C ALA A 12 16.20 -4.63 11.06
N LEU A 13 16.26 -4.22 9.80
CA LEU A 13 15.36 -4.64 8.73
C LEU A 13 16.18 -5.38 7.67
N THR A 14 15.82 -6.61 7.36
CA THR A 14 16.55 -7.44 6.38
C THR A 14 15.63 -7.83 5.24
N ALA A 15 16.03 -7.55 4.00
CA ALA A 15 15.42 -8.10 2.80
C ALA A 15 16.11 -9.43 2.46
N GLN A 16 15.34 -10.51 2.39
CA GLN A 16 15.85 -11.87 2.14
C GLN A 16 14.85 -12.72 1.39
N THR A 17 15.30 -13.87 0.88
CA THR A 17 14.43 -14.91 0.32
C THR A 17 13.80 -15.74 1.45
N ALA A 18 12.59 -16.25 1.20
CA ALA A 18 11.90 -17.17 2.10
C ALA A 18 10.96 -18.09 1.33
N ASP A 19 10.69 -19.27 1.87
CA ASP A 19 9.68 -20.19 1.38
C ASP A 19 8.50 -20.19 2.37
N VAL A 20 7.33 -19.72 1.93
CA VAL A 20 6.17 -19.50 2.79
C VAL A 20 4.92 -20.23 2.28
N PRO A 21 4.05 -20.72 3.16
CA PRO A 21 2.78 -21.32 2.79
C PRO A 21 1.75 -20.21 2.47
N ILE A 22 1.53 -19.91 1.18
CA ILE A 22 0.48 -18.97 0.75
C ILE A 22 -0.78 -19.74 0.36
N LEU A 23 -0.63 -20.75 -0.51
CA LEU A 23 -1.68 -21.66 -0.93
C LEU A 23 -1.48 -23.03 -0.29
N ALA A 24 -2.53 -23.86 -0.29
CA ALA A 24 -2.41 -25.24 0.15
C ALA A 24 -1.40 -26.01 -0.71
N GLY A 25 -0.52 -26.79 -0.09
CA GLY A 25 0.47 -27.65 -0.77
C GLY A 25 1.90 -27.10 -0.70
N ALA A 26 2.57 -26.95 -1.84
CA ALA A 26 3.96 -26.51 -1.87
C ALA A 26 4.13 -25.06 -1.39
N HIS A 27 5.21 -24.77 -0.69
CA HIS A 27 5.57 -23.41 -0.30
C HIS A 27 5.91 -22.56 -1.53
N THR A 28 5.61 -21.28 -1.44
CA THR A 28 5.94 -20.27 -2.45
C THR A 28 7.27 -19.62 -2.10
N HIS A 29 8.19 -19.57 -3.06
CA HIS A 29 9.41 -18.80 -2.94
C HIS A 29 9.11 -17.31 -3.10
N VAL A 30 9.49 -16.50 -2.12
CA VAL A 30 9.19 -15.07 -2.04
C VAL A 30 10.40 -14.27 -1.61
N PHE A 31 10.35 -12.97 -1.81
CA PHE A 31 11.17 -12.02 -1.07
C PHE A 31 10.40 -11.54 0.15
N LYS A 32 11.09 -11.34 1.26
CA LYS A 32 10.47 -10.95 2.52
C LYS A 32 11.35 -9.97 3.28
N TYR A 33 10.72 -8.95 3.85
CA TYR A 33 11.36 -8.19 4.92
C TYR A 33 11.17 -8.92 6.25
N THR A 34 12.24 -9.03 7.03
CA THR A 34 12.21 -9.46 8.42
C THR A 34 12.73 -8.35 9.31
N GLY A 35 12.14 -8.16 10.48
CA GLY A 35 12.47 -7.10 11.41
C GLY A 35 12.96 -7.62 12.76
N LYS A 36 13.89 -6.87 13.38
CA LYS A 36 14.29 -7.07 14.77
C LYS A 36 14.36 -5.72 15.47
N LEU A 37 13.60 -5.57 16.55
CA LEU A 37 13.68 -4.38 17.39
C LEU A 37 14.99 -4.41 18.17
N LEU A 38 15.81 -3.37 18.04
CA LEU A 38 17.08 -3.21 18.73
C LEU A 38 16.95 -2.24 19.92
N LYS A 39 16.09 -1.21 19.79
CA LYS A 39 15.80 -0.21 20.79
C LYS A 39 14.39 0.33 20.62
N GLY A 40 13.74 0.68 21.72
CA GLY A 40 12.40 1.28 21.73
C GLY A 40 11.35 0.39 22.38
N PRO A 41 10.07 0.81 22.36
CA PRO A 41 8.97 0.04 22.91
C PRO A 41 8.70 -1.19 22.05
N GLN A 42 8.29 -2.30 22.67
CA GLN A 42 7.98 -3.56 21.96
C GLN A 42 6.90 -3.39 20.89
N SER A 43 6.00 -2.42 21.07
CA SER A 43 4.97 -2.06 20.10
C SER A 43 5.49 -1.43 18.82
N ALA A 44 6.75 -0.95 18.78
CA ALA A 44 7.32 -0.30 17.61
C ALA A 44 7.48 -1.24 16.40
N LEU A 45 7.46 -2.57 16.64
CA LEU A 45 7.54 -3.58 15.59
C LEU A 45 6.53 -4.69 15.86
N LYS A 46 5.65 -4.96 14.88
CA LYS A 46 4.63 -6.01 14.98
C LYS A 46 4.69 -6.88 13.73
N GLU A 47 4.91 -8.17 13.91
CA GLU A 47 4.91 -9.13 12.80
C GLU A 47 3.52 -9.25 12.18
N LEU A 48 3.47 -9.40 10.86
CA LEU A 48 2.29 -9.82 10.11
C LEU A 48 2.43 -11.29 9.68
N PRO A 49 1.31 -12.03 9.61
CA PRO A 49 1.35 -13.36 9.04
C PRO A 49 1.76 -13.34 7.56
N GLY A 50 2.24 -14.48 7.04
CA GLY A 50 2.60 -14.62 5.63
C GLY A 50 3.98 -14.04 5.29
N TYR A 51 4.09 -13.47 4.11
CA TYR A 51 5.36 -13.02 3.55
C TYR A 51 5.61 -11.51 3.65
N LEU A 52 4.63 -10.73 4.06
CA LEU A 52 4.81 -9.29 4.23
C LEU A 52 5.80 -8.98 5.36
N GLY A 53 6.44 -7.83 5.24
CA GLY A 53 7.29 -7.29 6.29
C GLY A 53 6.50 -6.88 7.53
N PRO A 54 7.18 -6.73 8.68
CA PRO A 54 6.54 -6.30 9.91
C PRO A 54 5.91 -4.90 9.78
N ILE A 55 4.91 -4.63 10.60
CA ILE A 55 4.40 -3.27 10.78
C ILE A 55 5.39 -2.50 11.64
N LEU A 56 5.81 -1.34 11.15
CA LEU A 56 6.60 -0.38 11.91
C LEU A 56 5.65 0.66 12.50
N ASN A 57 5.56 0.71 13.82
CA ASN A 57 4.67 1.64 14.53
C ASN A 57 5.52 2.75 15.15
N PHE A 58 5.28 3.98 14.72
CA PHE A 58 6.01 5.16 15.18
C PHE A 58 5.08 6.21 15.77
N GLU A 59 5.67 7.15 16.52
CA GLU A 59 4.99 8.34 16.98
C GLU A 59 5.60 9.57 16.30
N GLN A 60 4.76 10.57 16.02
CA GLN A 60 5.25 11.85 15.53
C GLN A 60 6.29 12.44 16.49
N GLY A 61 7.40 12.95 15.95
CA GLY A 61 8.54 13.49 16.70
C GLY A 61 9.58 12.45 17.11
N GLN A 62 9.31 11.14 17.00
CA GLN A 62 10.34 10.13 17.29
C GLN A 62 11.48 10.17 16.27
N LYS A 63 12.71 9.98 16.77
CA LYS A 63 13.90 9.76 15.97
C LYS A 63 14.11 8.28 15.76
N VAL A 64 14.10 7.87 14.49
CA VAL A 64 14.16 6.48 14.08
C VAL A 64 15.47 6.20 13.38
N ARG A 65 16.11 5.07 13.71
CA ARG A 65 17.24 4.50 12.98
C ARG A 65 16.88 3.11 12.51
N ILE A 66 17.05 2.85 11.20
CA ILE A 66 16.84 1.54 10.61
C ILE A 66 18.14 1.08 9.97
N TYR A 67 18.66 -0.04 10.45
CA TYR A 67 19.77 -0.75 9.84
C TYR A 67 19.19 -1.70 8.80
N PHE A 68 19.26 -1.32 7.54
CA PHE A 68 18.77 -2.12 6.43
C PHE A 68 19.88 -3.03 5.88
N TYR A 69 19.61 -4.32 5.80
CA TYR A 69 20.51 -5.35 5.28
C TYR A 69 19.90 -5.97 4.03
N ASN A 70 20.70 -6.08 2.97
CA ASN A 70 20.31 -6.82 1.77
C ASN A 70 20.93 -8.21 1.77
N GLN A 71 20.09 -9.24 1.86
CA GLN A 71 20.45 -10.66 1.73
C GLN A 71 19.80 -11.30 0.49
N LEU A 72 19.29 -10.47 -0.43
CA LEU A 72 18.77 -10.92 -1.73
C LEU A 72 19.92 -11.17 -2.72
N PRO A 73 19.73 -12.00 -3.75
CA PRO A 73 20.71 -12.19 -4.81
C PRO A 73 20.87 -10.99 -5.75
N GLU A 74 20.05 -9.96 -5.60
CA GLU A 74 19.99 -8.76 -6.42
C GLU A 74 20.04 -7.49 -5.57
N PRO A 75 20.38 -6.31 -6.16
CA PRO A 75 20.41 -5.06 -5.40
C PRO A 75 19.04 -4.70 -4.85
N CYS A 76 19.03 -4.02 -3.69
CA CYS A 76 17.79 -3.59 -3.04
C CYS A 76 17.98 -2.26 -2.32
N VAL A 77 16.93 -1.44 -2.33
CA VAL A 77 16.80 -0.23 -1.52
C VAL A 77 15.38 -0.15 -1.01
N THR A 78 15.16 0.35 0.20
CA THR A 78 13.82 0.48 0.79
C THR A 78 13.39 1.94 0.79
N HIS A 79 12.21 2.20 0.22
CA HIS A 79 11.54 3.51 0.24
C HIS A 79 10.45 3.54 1.32
N TRP A 80 10.33 4.68 1.97
CA TRP A 80 9.36 4.97 3.03
C TRP A 80 8.20 5.76 2.44
N HIS A 81 7.28 5.08 1.77
CA HIS A 81 6.21 5.66 0.98
C HIS A 81 5.22 6.47 1.84
N GLY A 82 5.13 7.76 1.53
CA GLY A 82 4.31 8.72 2.25
C GLY A 82 5.01 9.42 3.41
N MET A 83 6.24 9.02 3.77
CA MET A 83 6.99 9.62 4.86
C MET A 83 7.69 10.92 4.44
N HIS A 84 7.71 11.91 5.32
CA HIS A 84 8.49 13.14 5.15
C HIS A 84 9.89 12.95 5.71
N VAL A 85 10.80 12.48 4.90
CA VAL A 85 12.18 12.17 5.27
C VAL A 85 13.18 12.91 4.38
N PRO A 86 14.44 13.11 4.83
CA PRO A 86 15.48 13.68 3.96
C PRO A 86 15.70 12.79 2.71
N GLN A 87 15.97 13.41 1.57
CA GLN A 87 16.16 12.74 0.29
C GLN A 87 17.13 11.54 0.36
N VAL A 88 18.27 11.70 1.03
CA VAL A 88 19.25 10.62 1.23
C VAL A 88 18.74 9.46 2.09
N MET A 89 17.64 9.67 2.81
CA MET A 89 16.99 8.65 3.66
C MET A 89 15.69 8.11 3.06
N ASP A 90 15.30 8.56 1.85
CA ASP A 90 14.02 8.23 1.24
C ASP A 90 14.05 6.95 0.36
N GLY A 91 15.19 6.29 0.27
CA GLY A 91 15.31 5.08 -0.55
C GLY A 91 15.36 5.36 -2.05
N HIS A 92 15.99 6.45 -2.47
CA HIS A 92 16.22 6.72 -3.89
C HIS A 92 17.04 5.58 -4.52
N PRO A 93 16.76 5.15 -5.77
CA PRO A 93 17.44 4.01 -6.41
C PRO A 93 18.97 4.08 -6.44
N MET A 94 19.55 5.28 -6.44
CA MET A 94 21.02 5.47 -6.41
C MET A 94 21.68 4.94 -5.13
N TYR A 95 20.91 4.71 -4.07
CA TYR A 95 21.37 4.17 -2.79
C TYR A 95 21.11 2.67 -2.63
N ALA A 96 20.81 1.98 -3.74
CA ALA A 96 20.64 0.53 -3.70
C ALA A 96 21.95 -0.16 -3.26
N ILE A 97 21.82 -1.11 -2.36
CA ILE A 97 22.91 -1.91 -1.83
C ILE A 97 22.87 -3.35 -2.35
N TYR A 98 24.02 -3.97 -2.48
CA TYR A 98 24.16 -5.35 -2.96
C TYR A 98 24.08 -6.37 -1.83
N HIS A 99 24.08 -7.65 -2.20
CA HIS A 99 24.06 -8.76 -1.23
C HIS A 99 25.16 -8.63 -0.17
N GLY A 100 24.77 -8.75 1.09
CA GLY A 100 25.67 -8.66 2.25
C GLY A 100 25.99 -7.23 2.70
N GLU A 101 25.54 -6.21 1.98
CA GLU A 101 25.75 -4.82 2.35
C GLU A 101 24.67 -4.29 3.29
N GLN A 102 24.97 -3.14 3.90
CA GLN A 102 24.10 -2.44 4.84
C GLN A 102 23.93 -0.97 4.44
N TYR A 103 22.69 -0.45 4.57
CA TYR A 103 22.40 0.98 4.56
C TYR A 103 21.76 1.40 5.89
N VAL A 104 22.06 2.61 6.37
CA VAL A 104 21.48 3.12 7.64
C VAL A 104 20.60 4.33 7.35
N TYR A 105 19.32 4.17 7.62
CA TYR A 105 18.34 5.25 7.57
C TYR A 105 18.23 5.91 8.94
N GLU A 106 18.29 7.23 8.99
CA GLU A 106 18.17 8.06 10.20
C GLU A 106 17.27 9.26 9.91
N PHE A 107 16.09 9.29 10.53
CA PHE A 107 15.14 10.38 10.34
C PHE A 107 14.27 10.61 11.56
N GLU A 108 13.71 11.83 11.64
CA GLU A 108 12.65 12.17 12.58
C GLU A 108 11.29 11.99 11.90
N VAL A 109 10.33 11.38 12.58
CA VAL A 109 8.96 11.18 12.09
C VAL A 109 8.21 12.51 12.14
N LYS A 110 8.04 13.15 10.99
CA LYS A 110 7.35 14.44 10.86
C LYS A 110 5.88 14.31 10.49
N ASN A 111 5.49 13.17 9.97
CA ASN A 111 4.12 12.90 9.52
C ASN A 111 3.13 12.97 10.69
N PRO A 112 1.88 13.41 10.43
CA PRO A 112 0.77 13.24 11.36
C PRO A 112 0.36 11.77 11.46
N ALA A 113 -0.55 11.48 12.39
CA ALA A 113 -1.14 10.15 12.53
C ALA A 113 -1.78 9.66 11.24
N GLY A 114 -1.55 8.40 10.90
CA GLY A 114 -2.07 7.79 9.69
C GLY A 114 -1.34 6.52 9.29
N THR A 115 -1.71 6.00 8.12
CA THR A 115 -1.18 4.77 7.55
C THR A 115 -0.28 5.06 6.36
N ASN A 116 0.98 4.65 6.46
CA ASN A 116 1.99 4.69 5.41
C ASN A 116 2.49 3.26 5.16
N TRP A 117 3.45 3.09 4.28
CA TRP A 117 4.03 1.79 4.00
C TRP A 117 5.48 1.91 3.53
N TYR A 118 6.19 0.81 3.46
CA TYR A 118 7.54 0.75 2.93
C TYR A 118 7.65 -0.40 1.92
N HIS A 119 8.49 -0.21 0.92
CA HIS A 119 8.66 -1.18 -0.15
C HIS A 119 10.00 -1.02 -0.85
N SER A 120 10.39 -2.00 -1.65
CA SER A 120 11.56 -1.85 -2.52
C SER A 120 11.35 -0.76 -3.56
N HIS A 121 12.41 0.01 -3.83
CA HIS A 121 12.43 1.04 -4.87
C HIS A 121 13.66 0.94 -5.78
N THR A 122 14.14 -0.26 -6.02
CA THR A 122 15.32 -0.53 -6.83
C THR A 122 15.03 -0.25 -8.32
N HIS A 123 15.95 0.46 -8.98
CA HIS A 123 15.80 0.82 -10.40
C HIS A 123 15.50 -0.41 -11.27
N GLU A 124 14.48 -0.32 -12.11
CA GLU A 124 13.96 -1.39 -12.97
C GLU A 124 13.46 -2.66 -12.25
N LEU A 125 13.68 -2.80 -10.95
CA LEU A 125 13.29 -3.96 -10.15
C LEU A 125 12.13 -3.70 -9.18
N THR A 126 11.71 -2.44 -8.99
CA THR A 126 10.68 -2.07 -8.02
C THR A 126 9.42 -2.93 -8.16
N ALA A 127 8.85 -3.02 -9.35
CA ALA A 127 7.61 -3.76 -9.58
C ALA A 127 7.77 -5.25 -9.29
N THR A 128 8.89 -5.86 -9.69
CA THR A 128 9.15 -7.29 -9.49
C THR A 128 9.38 -7.59 -8.02
N GLN A 129 10.18 -6.79 -7.34
CA GLN A 129 10.51 -6.98 -5.93
C GLN A 129 9.30 -6.77 -5.01
N VAL A 130 8.46 -5.77 -5.29
CA VAL A 130 7.19 -5.56 -4.58
C VAL A 130 6.22 -6.72 -4.85
N TYR A 131 6.13 -7.19 -6.09
CA TYR A 131 5.31 -8.34 -6.43
C TYR A 131 5.76 -9.60 -5.70
N GLN A 132 7.07 -9.79 -5.52
CA GLN A 132 7.64 -10.93 -4.81
C GLN A 132 7.48 -10.85 -3.29
N GLY A 133 7.13 -9.69 -2.71
CA GLY A 133 6.78 -9.58 -1.30
C GLY A 133 7.48 -8.49 -0.51
N LEU A 134 8.34 -7.66 -1.14
CA LEU A 134 9.03 -6.58 -0.43
C LEU A 134 8.11 -5.39 -0.18
N ALA A 135 7.20 -5.56 0.77
CA ALA A 135 6.28 -4.54 1.26
C ALA A 135 5.97 -4.75 2.75
N GLY A 136 5.74 -3.66 3.48
CA GLY A 136 5.28 -3.67 4.86
C GLY A 136 4.60 -2.35 5.22
N LEU A 137 3.81 -2.32 6.29
CA LEU A 137 3.09 -1.12 6.73
C LEU A 137 3.90 -0.29 7.71
N ILE A 138 3.63 1.02 7.70
CA ILE A 138 4.03 1.96 8.74
C ILE A 138 2.76 2.59 9.30
N THR A 139 2.58 2.57 10.61
CA THR A 139 1.54 3.35 11.27
C THR A 139 2.17 4.44 12.10
N ILE A 140 1.58 5.62 12.07
CA ILE A 140 2.04 6.76 12.86
C ILE A 140 0.88 7.17 13.77
N SER A 141 1.19 7.42 15.03
CA SER A 141 0.30 8.04 16.00
C SER A 141 0.81 9.42 16.39
N ASP A 142 -0.10 10.28 16.83
CA ASP A 142 0.22 11.60 17.35
C ASP A 142 -0.68 11.98 18.53
N GLU A 143 -0.42 13.13 19.13
CA GLU A 143 -1.21 13.61 20.27
C GLU A 143 -2.67 13.92 19.88
N ALA A 144 -2.90 14.38 18.64
CA ALA A 144 -4.25 14.74 18.18
C ALA A 144 -5.11 13.49 18.01
N GLU A 145 -4.57 12.43 17.39
CA GLU A 145 -5.24 11.13 17.24
C GLU A 145 -5.58 10.52 18.60
N ARG A 146 -4.66 10.55 19.57
CA ARG A 146 -4.87 9.99 20.91
C ARG A 146 -6.03 10.64 21.70
N LYS A 147 -6.44 11.86 21.32
CA LYS A 147 -7.62 12.53 21.90
C LYS A 147 -8.94 12.07 21.29
N LEU A 148 -8.88 11.34 20.18
CA LEU A 148 -10.04 10.74 19.55
C LEU A 148 -10.26 9.34 20.11
N ASP A 149 -11.52 8.98 20.36
CA ASP A 149 -11.88 7.62 20.81
C ASP A 149 -11.97 6.68 19.61
N LEU A 150 -10.88 6.57 18.82
CA LEU A 150 -10.80 5.67 17.69
C LEU A 150 -10.47 4.24 18.14
N PRO A 151 -11.01 3.21 17.46
CA PRO A 151 -10.66 1.83 17.75
C PRO A 151 -9.15 1.61 17.69
N SER A 152 -8.59 0.94 18.69
CA SER A 152 -7.18 0.69 18.87
C SER A 152 -6.90 -0.75 19.31
N GLY A 153 -5.64 -1.17 19.34
CA GLY A 153 -5.24 -2.51 19.77
C GLY A 153 -5.79 -3.61 18.85
N GLU A 154 -6.55 -4.56 19.39
CA GLU A 154 -7.18 -5.64 18.61
C GLU A 154 -8.29 -5.16 17.66
N PHE A 155 -8.75 -3.93 17.82
CA PHE A 155 -9.81 -3.32 17.03
C PHE A 155 -9.28 -2.36 15.93
N ASP A 156 -7.96 -2.26 15.79
CA ASP A 156 -7.26 -1.53 14.72
C ASP A 156 -6.57 -2.56 13.82
N LEU A 157 -7.20 -2.85 12.67
CA LEU A 157 -6.84 -3.96 11.81
C LEU A 157 -6.13 -3.49 10.54
N PRO A 158 -4.86 -3.87 10.33
CA PRO A 158 -4.18 -3.64 9.07
C PRO A 158 -4.65 -4.65 8.01
N LEU A 159 -4.92 -4.17 6.79
CA LEU A 159 -5.33 -4.98 5.65
C LEU A 159 -4.52 -4.59 4.41
N VAL A 160 -3.51 -5.37 4.08
CA VAL A 160 -2.77 -5.21 2.83
C VAL A 160 -3.41 -6.10 1.77
N ILE A 161 -4.09 -5.49 0.80
CA ILE A 161 -4.76 -6.20 -0.30
C ILE A 161 -3.77 -6.31 -1.46
N GLN A 162 -3.57 -7.52 -1.96
CA GLN A 162 -2.69 -7.78 -3.11
C GLN A 162 -3.33 -8.80 -4.03
N ASP A 163 -3.07 -8.69 -5.33
CA ASP A 163 -3.42 -9.73 -6.29
C ASP A 163 -2.17 -10.42 -6.82
N ARG A 164 -2.22 -11.73 -6.90
CA ARG A 164 -1.13 -12.60 -7.35
C ARG A 164 -1.63 -13.63 -8.33
N SER A 165 -0.74 -14.19 -9.12
CA SER A 165 -0.98 -15.41 -9.90
C SER A 165 0.08 -16.44 -9.57
N PHE A 166 -0.31 -17.70 -9.59
CA PHE A 166 0.58 -18.81 -9.22
C PHE A 166 0.69 -19.82 -10.36
N THR A 167 1.80 -20.55 -10.39
CA THR A 167 1.95 -21.76 -11.20
C THR A 167 1.26 -22.93 -10.52
N ASN A 168 1.14 -24.08 -11.21
CA ASN A 168 0.64 -25.33 -10.60
C ASN A 168 1.51 -25.84 -9.45
N GLY A 169 2.77 -25.35 -9.33
CA GLY A 169 3.68 -25.61 -8.22
C GLY A 169 3.69 -24.53 -7.15
N ASN A 170 2.65 -23.69 -7.07
CA ASN A 170 2.51 -22.59 -6.10
C ASN A 170 3.61 -21.52 -6.18
N GLN A 171 4.32 -21.40 -7.31
CA GLN A 171 5.31 -20.33 -7.47
C GLN A 171 4.67 -19.08 -8.09
N LEU A 172 5.14 -17.90 -7.66
CA LEU A 172 4.66 -16.61 -8.18
C LEU A 172 4.91 -16.48 -9.68
N ARG A 173 3.94 -15.92 -10.38
CA ARG A 173 3.94 -15.73 -11.83
C ARG A 173 3.64 -14.26 -12.14
N TYR A 174 4.57 -13.54 -12.81
CA TYR A 174 4.46 -12.11 -13.04
C TYR A 174 4.91 -11.70 -14.44
N MET A 175 4.18 -10.79 -15.09
CA MET A 175 4.54 -10.12 -16.37
C MET A 175 4.97 -11.08 -17.50
N LEU A 176 4.17 -12.12 -17.75
CA LEU A 176 4.51 -13.19 -18.70
C LEU A 176 4.56 -12.77 -20.16
N ASN A 177 3.92 -11.65 -20.53
CA ASN A 177 3.82 -11.23 -21.92
C ASN A 177 3.83 -9.71 -22.09
N ARG A 178 4.08 -9.24 -23.34
CA ARG A 178 4.14 -7.84 -23.69
C ARG A 178 2.84 -7.07 -23.37
N HIS A 179 1.70 -7.74 -23.48
CA HIS A 179 0.39 -7.13 -23.24
C HIS A 179 0.22 -6.74 -21.75
N GLN A 180 0.61 -7.62 -20.83
CA GLN A 180 0.61 -7.32 -19.40
C GLN A 180 1.58 -6.20 -19.04
N ARG A 181 2.73 -6.13 -19.70
CA ARG A 181 3.69 -5.01 -19.53
C ARG A 181 3.12 -3.66 -19.94
N MET A 182 2.26 -3.65 -20.96
CA MET A 182 1.67 -2.40 -21.47
C MET A 182 0.44 -1.94 -20.70
N ARG A 183 -0.39 -2.89 -20.22
CA ARG A 183 -1.68 -2.60 -19.57
C ARG A 183 -1.66 -2.73 -18.04
N GLY A 184 -0.57 -3.20 -17.48
CA GLY A 184 -0.47 -3.62 -16.09
C GLY A 184 -0.84 -5.09 -15.90
N PHE A 185 -0.34 -5.66 -14.82
CA PHE A 185 -0.58 -7.05 -14.44
C PHE A 185 -1.75 -7.12 -13.46
N LEU A 186 -2.72 -7.97 -13.77
CA LEU A 186 -3.83 -8.30 -12.89
C LEU A 186 -3.75 -9.78 -12.52
N GLY A 187 -3.54 -10.07 -11.24
CA GLY A 187 -3.51 -11.43 -10.71
C GLY A 187 -4.92 -12.05 -10.61
N ASP A 188 -4.99 -13.35 -10.54
CA ASP A 188 -6.25 -14.12 -10.43
C ASP A 188 -6.59 -14.54 -8.99
N THR A 189 -5.64 -14.36 -8.05
CA THR A 189 -5.78 -14.72 -6.64
C THR A 189 -5.62 -13.48 -5.77
N ILE A 190 -6.63 -13.16 -4.96
CA ILE A 190 -6.58 -12.06 -4.01
C ILE A 190 -6.01 -12.56 -2.68
N LEU A 191 -5.02 -11.83 -2.18
CA LEU A 191 -4.41 -12.06 -0.88
C LEU A 191 -4.68 -10.85 0.04
N VAL A 192 -5.03 -11.11 1.28
CA VAL A 192 -5.09 -10.11 2.35
C VAL A 192 -4.07 -10.49 3.42
N ASN A 193 -3.15 -9.58 3.70
CA ASN A 193 -2.01 -9.84 4.60
C ASN A 193 -1.22 -11.10 4.21
N GLY A 194 -1.09 -11.36 2.90
CA GLY A 194 -0.37 -12.50 2.36
C GLY A 194 -1.11 -13.84 2.45
N GLN A 195 -2.41 -13.84 2.74
CA GLN A 195 -3.25 -15.04 2.86
C GLN A 195 -4.42 -14.99 1.90
N GLU A 196 -4.72 -16.13 1.26
CA GLU A 196 -5.91 -16.32 0.44
C GLU A 196 -7.15 -16.55 1.33
N ASN A 197 -8.33 -16.20 0.82
CA ASN A 197 -9.63 -16.46 1.45
C ASN A 197 -9.70 -15.99 2.92
N SER A 198 -9.20 -14.79 3.20
CA SER A 198 -9.07 -14.26 4.55
C SER A 198 -10.41 -14.16 5.27
N ILE A 199 -10.53 -14.86 6.40
CA ILE A 199 -11.63 -14.76 7.35
C ILE A 199 -11.12 -14.04 8.58
N ILE A 200 -11.69 -12.89 8.89
CA ILE A 200 -11.28 -12.02 9.99
C ILE A 200 -12.35 -12.11 11.09
N PRO A 201 -12.03 -12.73 12.24
CA PRO A 201 -12.96 -12.75 13.35
C PRO A 201 -13.09 -11.36 13.97
N VAL A 202 -14.33 -10.92 14.17
CA VAL A 202 -14.65 -9.61 14.78
C VAL A 202 -15.75 -9.76 15.83
N LYS A 203 -15.73 -8.85 16.79
CA LYS A 203 -16.76 -8.74 17.85
C LYS A 203 -17.80 -7.68 17.47
N THR A 204 -18.94 -7.63 18.16
CA THR A 204 -20.00 -6.63 17.91
C THR A 204 -19.60 -5.24 18.43
N ARG A 205 -18.64 -4.59 17.79
CA ARG A 205 -18.22 -3.21 18.08
C ARG A 205 -17.64 -2.53 16.87
N ALA A 206 -17.28 -1.27 17.00
CA ALA A 206 -16.56 -0.52 15.99
C ALA A 206 -15.09 -0.96 15.88
N TYR A 207 -14.61 -1.03 14.64
CA TYR A 207 -13.24 -1.31 14.23
C TYR A 207 -12.71 -0.21 13.32
N ARG A 208 -11.40 0.00 13.37
CA ARG A 208 -10.64 0.77 12.38
C ARG A 208 -9.96 -0.21 11.44
N LEU A 209 -10.21 -0.10 10.14
CA LEU A 209 -9.50 -0.86 9.13
C LEU A 209 -8.49 0.04 8.44
N ARG A 210 -7.22 -0.32 8.48
CA ARG A 210 -6.14 0.36 7.77
C ARG A 210 -5.83 -0.39 6.49
N ILE A 211 -6.38 0.05 5.38
CA ILE A 211 -6.33 -0.66 4.10
C ILE A 211 -5.26 -0.05 3.21
N LEU A 212 -4.32 -0.89 2.75
CA LEU A 212 -3.37 -0.58 1.68
C LEU A 212 -3.72 -1.40 0.45
N ASN A 213 -3.84 -0.75 -0.71
CA ASN A 213 -3.76 -1.44 -1.97
C ASN A 213 -2.29 -1.73 -2.32
N GLY A 214 -1.81 -2.91 -1.98
CA GLY A 214 -0.46 -3.40 -2.26
C GLY A 214 -0.35 -4.16 -3.59
N SER A 215 -1.34 -4.07 -4.47
CA SER A 215 -1.29 -4.61 -5.83
C SER A 215 -0.45 -3.73 -6.74
N ASN A 216 0.17 -4.32 -7.75
CA ASN A 216 1.02 -3.56 -8.68
C ASN A 216 0.22 -2.70 -9.68
N SER A 217 -1.00 -3.14 -10.05
CA SER A 217 -1.77 -2.46 -11.10
C SER A 217 -3.28 -2.46 -10.88
N ARG A 218 -3.81 -3.34 -10.02
CA ARG A 218 -5.25 -3.46 -9.81
C ARG A 218 -5.80 -2.31 -8.98
N ILE A 219 -6.82 -1.65 -9.51
CA ILE A 219 -7.65 -0.69 -8.78
C ILE A 219 -8.83 -1.43 -8.17
N TYR A 220 -9.13 -1.21 -6.91
CA TYR A 220 -10.28 -1.76 -6.22
C TYR A 220 -11.39 -0.73 -6.05
N LYS A 221 -12.64 -1.14 -6.26
CA LYS A 221 -13.84 -0.39 -5.91
C LYS A 221 -14.44 -1.00 -4.64
N LEU A 222 -13.89 -0.61 -3.49
CA LEU A 222 -14.23 -1.24 -2.21
C LEU A 222 -15.64 -0.88 -1.75
N GLY A 223 -16.41 -1.89 -1.35
CA GLY A 223 -17.74 -1.78 -0.78
C GLY A 223 -18.13 -3.05 -0.06
N TRP A 224 -19.25 -3.01 0.65
CA TRP A 224 -19.78 -4.14 1.40
C TRP A 224 -20.83 -4.90 0.55
N ASP A 225 -20.90 -6.22 0.72
CA ASP A 225 -21.80 -7.10 -0.04
C ASP A 225 -23.29 -6.85 0.27
N ASP A 226 -23.59 -6.29 1.45
CA ASP A 226 -24.95 -5.96 1.88
C ASP A 226 -25.37 -4.53 1.54
N GLY A 227 -24.51 -3.74 0.86
CA GLY A 227 -24.76 -2.35 0.50
C GLY A 227 -24.62 -1.35 1.65
N THR A 228 -24.14 -1.77 2.82
CA THR A 228 -23.76 -0.84 3.90
C THR A 228 -22.76 0.18 3.37
N PRO A 229 -22.96 1.49 3.59
CA PRO A 229 -21.99 2.51 3.16
C PRO A 229 -20.62 2.30 3.84
N VAL A 230 -19.54 2.65 3.15
CA VAL A 230 -18.20 2.74 3.73
C VAL A 230 -18.02 4.10 4.40
N ILE A 231 -17.39 4.14 5.55
CA ILE A 231 -17.10 5.36 6.30
C ILE A 231 -15.60 5.56 6.33
N ALA A 232 -15.10 6.49 5.52
CA ALA A 232 -13.69 6.84 5.48
C ALA A 232 -13.36 7.84 6.60
N ILE A 233 -12.30 7.57 7.36
CA ILE A 233 -11.79 8.43 8.44
C ILE A 233 -10.36 8.91 8.18
N GLY A 234 -9.66 8.33 7.21
CA GLY A 234 -8.30 8.71 6.82
C GLY A 234 -7.97 8.26 5.41
N THR A 235 -6.96 8.91 4.82
CA THR A 235 -6.40 8.61 3.49
C THR A 235 -4.88 8.65 3.55
N ASP A 236 -4.20 8.75 2.40
CA ASP A 236 -2.73 8.81 2.28
C ASP A 236 -2.07 9.88 3.15
N GLY A 237 -2.73 11.01 3.34
CA GLY A 237 -2.20 12.13 4.13
C GLY A 237 -2.44 12.04 5.64
N GLY A 238 -3.16 11.02 6.11
CA GLY A 238 -3.57 10.85 7.51
C GLY A 238 -5.07 10.96 7.71
N LEU A 239 -5.49 11.30 8.93
CA LEU A 239 -6.91 11.43 9.26
C LEU A 239 -7.57 12.61 8.53
N LEU A 240 -8.85 12.45 8.19
CA LEU A 240 -9.70 13.50 7.60
C LEU A 240 -10.14 14.53 8.66
N GLU A 241 -10.73 15.64 8.23
CA GLU A 241 -11.35 16.61 9.16
C GLU A 241 -12.60 16.05 9.84
N LYS A 242 -13.35 15.25 9.10
CA LYS A 242 -14.56 14.55 9.56
C LYS A 242 -14.73 13.24 8.80
N PRO A 243 -15.48 12.27 9.34
CA PRO A 243 -15.81 11.06 8.61
C PRO A 243 -16.60 11.36 7.33
N GLU A 244 -16.26 10.65 6.25
CA GLU A 244 -16.96 10.73 4.98
C GLU A 244 -17.69 9.41 4.70
N THR A 245 -19.01 9.50 4.51
CA THR A 245 -19.86 8.32 4.21
C THR A 245 -20.07 8.21 2.72
N LEU A 246 -19.66 7.10 2.14
CA LEU A 246 -19.64 6.86 0.70
C LEU A 246 -20.30 5.52 0.37
N PRO A 247 -20.94 5.36 -0.80
CA PRO A 247 -21.46 4.06 -1.22
C PRO A 247 -20.34 3.05 -1.54
N TYR A 248 -19.20 3.53 -1.91
CA TYR A 248 -17.96 2.77 -2.17
C TYR A 248 -16.76 3.71 -2.15
N ILE A 249 -15.56 3.18 -2.13
CA ILE A 249 -14.33 3.94 -2.33
C ILE A 249 -13.45 3.30 -3.40
N MET A 250 -12.92 4.13 -4.31
CA MET A 250 -11.89 3.68 -5.26
C MET A 250 -10.54 3.72 -4.58
N LEU A 251 -9.74 2.66 -4.75
CA LEU A 251 -8.41 2.55 -4.15
C LEU A 251 -7.43 2.09 -5.22
N ALA A 252 -6.61 3.00 -5.73
CA ALA A 252 -5.56 2.72 -6.70
C ALA A 252 -4.32 2.07 -6.03
N PRO A 253 -3.41 1.44 -6.80
CA PRO A 253 -2.16 0.91 -6.26
C PRO A 253 -1.41 1.95 -5.44
N ALA A 254 -0.87 1.53 -4.29
CA ALA A 254 -0.17 2.33 -3.31
C ALA A 254 -1.03 3.30 -2.47
N GLU A 255 -2.31 3.50 -2.80
CA GLU A 255 -3.20 4.28 -1.97
C GLU A 255 -3.58 3.54 -0.67
N ARG A 256 -3.78 4.32 0.38
CA ARG A 256 -4.26 3.88 1.68
C ARG A 256 -5.56 4.56 2.00
N VAL A 257 -6.40 3.83 2.70
CA VAL A 257 -7.63 4.36 3.29
C VAL A 257 -7.84 3.76 4.67
N GLU A 258 -8.32 4.57 5.58
CA GLU A 258 -8.74 4.11 6.89
C GLU A 258 -10.26 4.18 6.98
N LEU A 259 -10.88 3.05 7.33
CA LEU A 259 -12.32 2.94 7.44
C LEU A 259 -12.73 2.73 8.89
N TRP A 260 -13.82 3.38 9.29
CA TRP A 260 -14.59 3.04 10.46
C TRP A 260 -15.65 2.01 10.08
N VAL A 261 -15.69 0.88 10.76
CA VAL A 261 -16.70 -0.16 10.53
C VAL A 261 -17.33 -0.55 11.85
N ASP A 262 -18.64 -0.39 11.98
CA ASP A 262 -19.37 -0.73 13.19
C ASP A 262 -20.14 -2.04 13.02
N PHE A 263 -19.72 -3.07 13.75
CA PHE A 263 -20.37 -4.37 13.81
C PHE A 263 -21.35 -4.51 14.98
N SER A 264 -21.60 -3.47 15.80
CA SER A 264 -22.41 -3.55 17.02
C SER A 264 -23.85 -4.01 16.76
N GLY A 265 -24.43 -3.65 15.60
CA GLY A 265 -25.77 -4.07 15.19
C GLY A 265 -25.86 -5.47 14.57
N ARG A 266 -24.75 -6.18 14.39
CA ARG A 266 -24.71 -7.48 13.71
C ARG A 266 -24.86 -8.63 14.71
N LYS A 267 -25.36 -9.78 14.22
CA LYS A 267 -25.56 -10.97 15.05
C LYS A 267 -24.29 -11.83 15.08
N PRO A 268 -23.86 -12.37 16.23
CA PRO A 268 -22.85 -13.42 16.26
C PRO A 268 -23.21 -14.59 15.34
N GLY A 269 -22.20 -15.13 14.65
CA GLY A 269 -22.36 -16.16 13.63
C GLY A 269 -22.73 -15.64 12.23
N SER A 270 -22.96 -14.32 12.05
CA SER A 270 -23.15 -13.72 10.72
C SER A 270 -21.83 -13.26 10.11
N ASP A 271 -21.84 -13.09 8.80
CA ASP A 271 -20.69 -12.62 8.01
C ASP A 271 -21.00 -11.28 7.33
N LEU A 272 -19.97 -10.49 7.08
CA LEU A 272 -19.98 -9.33 6.19
C LEU A 272 -18.76 -9.43 5.27
N MET A 273 -18.98 -9.28 3.96
CA MET A 273 -17.91 -9.40 2.96
C MET A 273 -17.48 -8.03 2.45
N LEU A 274 -16.20 -7.71 2.60
CA LEU A 274 -15.58 -6.63 1.85
C LEU A 274 -15.32 -7.12 0.43
N GLN A 275 -15.79 -6.36 -0.58
CA GLN A 275 -15.67 -6.71 -1.98
C GLN A 275 -15.05 -5.57 -2.77
N SER A 276 -14.44 -5.90 -3.91
CA SER A 276 -14.28 -4.95 -5.00
C SER A 276 -15.50 -5.10 -5.91
N LEU A 277 -16.34 -4.07 -5.91
CA LEU A 277 -17.56 -4.03 -6.73
C LEU A 277 -17.19 -3.92 -8.22
N ALA A 278 -18.04 -4.42 -9.08
CA ALA A 278 -17.86 -4.29 -10.52
C ALA A 278 -17.83 -2.81 -10.95
N TYR A 279 -16.94 -2.45 -11.86
CA TYR A 279 -16.90 -1.13 -12.49
C TYR A 279 -16.25 -1.22 -13.88
N GLN A 280 -16.63 -0.30 -14.75
CA GLN A 280 -15.97 -0.15 -16.04
C GLN A 280 -14.70 0.67 -15.83
N GLY A 281 -13.54 0.07 -16.02
CA GLY A 281 -12.27 0.79 -16.07
C GLY A 281 -12.26 1.78 -17.23
N SER A 282 -11.59 2.92 -17.06
CA SER A 282 -11.33 3.81 -18.19
C SER A 282 -10.54 3.05 -19.25
N ALA A 283 -11.08 2.96 -20.47
CA ALA A 283 -10.30 2.44 -21.59
C ALA A 283 -9.00 3.25 -21.69
N SER A 284 -7.86 2.55 -21.74
CA SER A 284 -6.56 3.22 -21.94
C SER A 284 -6.68 4.17 -23.13
N PRO A 285 -6.24 5.44 -23.04
CA PRO A 285 -6.29 6.39 -24.14
C PRO A 285 -5.61 5.90 -25.43
N MET A 286 -4.80 4.84 -25.34
CA MET A 286 -4.12 4.23 -26.49
C MET A 286 -5.00 3.31 -27.34
N GLY A 287 -6.26 3.05 -26.97
CA GLY A 287 -7.20 2.26 -27.77
C GLY A 287 -8.10 3.05 -28.70
N GLY A 288 -8.06 4.37 -28.67
CA GLY A 288 -9.01 5.28 -29.33
C GLY A 288 -8.64 5.77 -30.74
N GLY A 289 -7.72 5.14 -31.45
CA GLY A 289 -7.30 5.65 -32.74
C GLY A 289 -7.06 4.61 -33.82
N MET A 290 -8.03 3.73 -34.14
CA MET A 290 -8.17 3.01 -35.42
C MET A 290 -9.40 2.08 -35.38
N SER A 291 -10.59 2.61 -35.36
CA SER A 291 -11.81 1.85 -35.66
C SER A 291 -12.59 2.53 -36.77
N GLY A 292 -12.09 2.37 -37.97
CA GLY A 292 -12.78 2.65 -39.22
C GLY A 292 -12.35 1.57 -40.21
N GLY A 293 -13.20 0.54 -40.40
CA GLY A 293 -13.11 -0.39 -41.51
C GLY A 293 -12.49 -1.76 -41.22
N MET A 294 -13.31 -2.79 -41.44
CA MET A 294 -13.00 -4.24 -41.49
C MET A 294 -13.02 -5.01 -40.16
N ARG A 295 -14.24 -5.30 -39.70
CA ARG A 295 -14.51 -6.44 -38.83
C ARG A 295 -15.58 -7.33 -39.45
N GLN A 296 -15.14 -8.26 -40.29
CA GLN A 296 -15.88 -9.50 -40.55
C GLN A 296 -14.89 -10.66 -40.67
N GLY A 297 -14.96 -11.59 -39.74
CA GLY A 297 -14.33 -12.89 -39.81
C GLY A 297 -12.96 -13.07 -39.16
N MET A 298 -12.91 -13.16 -37.83
CA MET A 298 -11.91 -14.00 -37.16
C MET A 298 -12.46 -14.42 -35.79
N GLY A 299 -12.42 -15.73 -35.57
CA GLY A 299 -13.07 -16.44 -34.48
C GLY A 299 -12.78 -15.94 -33.07
N ARG A 300 -13.78 -16.09 -32.27
CA ARG A 300 -13.84 -15.91 -30.83
C ARG A 300 -12.93 -16.94 -30.13
N MET A 301 -11.61 -16.71 -30.11
CA MET A 301 -10.69 -17.47 -29.30
C MET A 301 -9.67 -16.49 -28.66
N GLY A 302 -9.76 -16.33 -27.34
CA GLY A 302 -8.63 -15.89 -26.52
C GLY A 302 -8.43 -14.39 -26.32
N MET A 303 -9.48 -13.60 -26.14
CA MET A 303 -9.37 -12.26 -25.54
C MET A 303 -10.14 -12.22 -24.21
N MET A 304 -9.59 -12.84 -23.17
CA MET A 304 -9.90 -12.41 -21.83
C MET A 304 -9.12 -11.12 -21.59
N ASP A 305 -9.75 -10.01 -21.92
CA ASP A 305 -9.23 -8.68 -21.81
C ASP A 305 -9.16 -8.28 -20.33
N GLY A 306 -8.08 -7.61 -19.88
CA GLY A 306 -8.01 -7.03 -18.54
C GLY A 306 -9.18 -6.07 -18.21
N ALA A 307 -9.93 -5.61 -19.23
CA ALA A 307 -11.20 -4.90 -19.04
C ALA A 307 -12.30 -5.82 -18.46
N SER A 308 -12.30 -7.12 -18.74
CA SER A 308 -13.29 -8.06 -18.18
C SER A 308 -13.04 -8.36 -16.70
N ALA A 309 -11.78 -8.35 -16.26
CA ALA A 309 -11.43 -8.60 -14.84
C ALA A 309 -11.86 -7.48 -13.87
N GLN A 310 -12.24 -6.30 -14.38
CA GLN A 310 -12.75 -5.19 -13.58
C GLN A 310 -14.29 -5.11 -13.59
N ASN A 311 -14.95 -5.83 -14.46
CA ASN A 311 -16.42 -5.90 -14.56
C ASN A 311 -17.06 -6.95 -13.65
N GLU A 312 -16.27 -7.68 -12.87
CA GLU A 312 -16.73 -8.69 -11.95
C GLU A 312 -16.56 -8.24 -10.50
N VAL A 313 -17.45 -8.72 -9.63
CA VAL A 313 -17.32 -8.55 -8.19
C VAL A 313 -16.25 -9.51 -7.69
N ILE A 314 -15.29 -8.98 -6.92
CA ILE A 314 -14.19 -9.74 -6.36
C ILE A 314 -14.31 -9.72 -4.83
N SER A 315 -14.39 -10.89 -4.20
CA SER A 315 -14.32 -11.01 -2.74
C SER A 315 -12.92 -10.68 -2.23
N ILE A 316 -12.83 -9.81 -1.21
CA ILE A 316 -11.56 -9.38 -0.62
C ILE A 316 -11.34 -10.05 0.74
N ALA A 317 -12.22 -9.80 1.71
CA ALA A 317 -12.12 -10.34 3.05
C ALA A 317 -13.48 -10.54 3.67
N LYS A 318 -13.65 -11.66 4.37
CA LYS A 318 -14.85 -11.99 5.13
C LYS A 318 -14.65 -11.59 6.59
N PHE A 319 -15.53 -10.75 7.12
CA PHE A 319 -15.60 -10.43 8.53
C PHE A 319 -16.63 -11.35 9.20
N HIS A 320 -16.16 -12.23 10.07
CA HIS A 320 -17.03 -13.17 10.80
C HIS A 320 -17.29 -12.66 12.21
N ILE A 321 -18.55 -12.42 12.54
CA ILE A 321 -18.94 -11.91 13.85
C ILE A 321 -18.93 -13.05 14.87
N THR A 322 -17.98 -13.03 15.79
CA THR A 322 -17.75 -14.16 16.74
C THR A 322 -18.57 -14.04 18.00
N GLU A 323 -18.55 -12.88 18.65
CA GLU A 323 -19.18 -12.70 19.96
C GLU A 323 -19.80 -11.32 20.14
N LYS A 324 -20.74 -11.26 21.08
CA LYS A 324 -21.37 -10.01 21.47
C LYS A 324 -20.60 -9.36 22.62
N ILE A 325 -20.22 -8.09 22.41
CA ILE A 325 -19.70 -7.23 23.48
C ILE A 325 -20.53 -5.95 23.56
N SER A 326 -20.60 -5.35 24.74
CA SER A 326 -21.44 -4.17 25.01
C SER A 326 -20.69 -2.84 24.83
N ASP A 327 -19.37 -2.88 24.86
CA ASP A 327 -18.52 -1.70 24.73
C ASP A 327 -18.18 -1.46 23.25
N SER A 328 -18.60 -0.29 22.73
CA SER A 328 -18.26 0.17 21.39
C SER A 328 -18.13 1.69 21.38
N PRO A 329 -17.00 2.24 20.92
CA PRO A 329 -16.87 3.68 20.79
C PRO A 329 -17.87 4.20 19.74
N LYS A 330 -18.19 5.49 19.85
CA LYS A 330 -19.01 6.18 18.87
C LYS A 330 -18.10 6.84 17.82
N LEU A 331 -18.58 6.83 16.58
CA LEU A 331 -17.90 7.57 15.52
C LEU A 331 -17.82 9.07 15.88
N PRO A 332 -16.62 9.66 15.99
CA PRO A 332 -16.48 11.09 16.22
C PRO A 332 -17.09 11.89 15.05
N ALA A 333 -17.80 12.98 15.36
CA ALA A 333 -18.36 13.86 14.33
C ALA A 333 -17.27 14.68 13.62
N GLU A 334 -16.21 14.98 14.33
CA GLU A 334 -15.01 15.68 13.85
C GLU A 334 -13.77 14.87 14.22
N LEU A 335 -12.74 14.93 13.36
CA LEU A 335 -11.48 14.21 13.56
C LEU A 335 -10.34 15.22 13.79
N ILE A 336 -9.58 15.55 12.74
CA ILE A 336 -8.40 16.41 12.85
C ILE A 336 -8.60 17.69 12.04
N PRO A 337 -8.44 18.88 12.64
CA PRO A 337 -8.52 20.11 11.86
C PRO A 337 -7.39 20.17 10.84
N MET A 338 -7.74 20.37 9.57
CA MET A 338 -6.78 20.49 8.49
C MET A 338 -6.38 21.95 8.24
N ARG A 339 -5.08 22.24 8.23
CA ARG A 339 -4.59 23.51 7.73
C ARG A 339 -4.81 23.59 6.22
N ARG A 340 -5.62 24.54 5.77
CA ARG A 340 -5.78 24.83 4.33
C ARG A 340 -4.61 25.69 3.86
N LEU A 341 -3.94 25.25 2.79
CA LEU A 341 -2.92 26.05 2.15
C LEU A 341 -3.57 27.22 1.40
N THR A 342 -2.96 28.36 1.45
CA THR A 342 -3.40 29.60 0.79
C THR A 342 -2.35 30.12 -0.18
N ALA A 343 -2.67 31.13 -0.98
CA ALA A 343 -1.69 31.75 -1.86
C ALA A 343 -0.46 32.33 -1.11
N GLN A 344 -0.60 32.61 0.20
CA GLN A 344 0.51 33.10 1.04
C GLN A 344 1.49 32.00 1.44
N ASP A 345 1.10 30.72 1.33
CA ASP A 345 1.95 29.58 1.65
C ASP A 345 2.82 29.14 0.44
N ILE A 346 2.65 29.77 -0.73
CA ILE A 346 3.38 29.46 -1.95
C ILE A 346 4.76 30.11 -1.87
N SER A 347 5.83 29.32 -1.96
CA SER A 347 7.20 29.81 -1.88
C SER A 347 7.70 30.48 -3.18
N ASN A 348 7.04 30.20 -4.31
CA ASN A 348 7.41 30.70 -5.64
C ASN A 348 6.20 31.24 -6.44
N PRO A 349 5.42 32.23 -5.91
CA PRO A 349 4.15 32.67 -6.49
C PRO A 349 4.31 33.21 -7.92
N ASP A 350 5.45 33.82 -8.23
CA ASP A 350 5.77 34.44 -9.52
C ASP A 350 6.48 33.50 -10.51
N LYS A 351 6.84 32.29 -10.08
CA LYS A 351 7.59 31.33 -10.89
C LYS A 351 6.90 29.96 -10.89
N THR A 352 5.96 29.78 -11.79
CA THR A 352 5.34 28.45 -11.99
C THR A 352 6.35 27.46 -12.54
N VAL A 353 6.48 26.29 -11.91
CA VAL A 353 7.28 25.17 -12.41
C VAL A 353 6.36 24.23 -13.19
N PRO A 354 6.41 24.23 -14.54
CA PRO A 354 5.57 23.35 -15.34
C PRO A 354 6.11 21.92 -15.28
N ILE A 355 5.25 20.94 -15.03
CA ILE A 355 5.57 19.51 -15.08
C ILE A 355 4.70 18.87 -16.17
N ALA A 356 5.31 18.52 -17.29
CA ALA A 356 4.65 17.82 -18.40
C ALA A 356 4.97 16.32 -18.33
N ILE A 357 3.94 15.49 -18.17
CA ILE A 357 4.05 14.03 -18.22
C ILE A 357 3.79 13.60 -19.65
N GLY A 358 4.71 12.86 -20.25
CA GLY A 358 4.60 12.37 -21.62
C GLY A 358 5.12 10.94 -21.78
N MET A 359 4.94 10.40 -22.98
CA MET A 359 5.51 9.11 -23.38
C MET A 359 6.06 9.20 -24.81
N ARG A 360 7.29 8.77 -24.98
CA ARG A 360 7.94 8.68 -26.29
C ARG A 360 8.62 7.32 -26.43
N HIS A 361 8.38 6.64 -27.54
CA HIS A 361 8.94 5.30 -27.80
C HIS A 361 8.77 4.30 -26.65
N MET A 362 7.56 4.28 -26.04
CA MET A 362 7.22 3.41 -24.90
C MET A 362 7.94 3.75 -23.58
N THR A 363 8.63 4.88 -23.49
CA THR A 363 9.31 5.35 -22.29
C THR A 363 8.60 6.57 -21.73
N PHE A 364 8.27 6.55 -20.43
CA PHE A 364 7.69 7.70 -19.74
C PHE A 364 8.72 8.81 -19.57
N GLN A 365 8.26 10.04 -19.72
CA GLN A 365 9.10 11.25 -19.63
C GLN A 365 8.43 12.31 -18.76
N LEU A 366 9.24 13.03 -18.00
CA LEU A 366 8.89 14.28 -17.34
C LEU A 366 9.61 15.43 -18.07
N ASN A 367 8.86 16.42 -18.55
CA ASN A 367 9.42 17.54 -19.33
C ASN A 367 10.32 17.09 -20.50
N GLY A 368 9.93 15.98 -21.17
CA GLY A 368 10.69 15.41 -22.28
C GLY A 368 11.96 14.62 -21.89
N ARG A 369 12.24 14.47 -20.60
CA ARG A 369 13.41 13.74 -20.07
C ARG A 369 12.99 12.39 -19.51
N THR A 370 13.75 11.37 -19.83
CA THR A 370 13.64 10.04 -19.22
C THR A 370 14.39 10.03 -17.89
N PHE A 371 13.95 9.24 -16.92
CA PHE A 371 14.68 9.08 -15.66
C PHE A 371 16.11 8.57 -15.92
N ASP A 372 17.08 9.26 -15.32
CA ASP A 372 18.49 8.87 -15.25
C ASP A 372 18.96 9.05 -13.80
N MET A 373 19.61 8.03 -13.24
CA MET A 373 20.10 8.05 -11.85
C MET A 373 21.17 9.13 -11.61
N GLN A 374 21.84 9.58 -12.66
CA GLN A 374 22.89 10.62 -12.58
C GLN A 374 22.37 12.01 -12.95
N ASP A 375 21.14 12.11 -13.45
CA ASP A 375 20.54 13.38 -13.82
C ASP A 375 19.91 14.04 -12.60
N HIS A 376 20.67 14.88 -11.94
CA HIS A 376 20.17 15.76 -10.88
C HIS A 376 19.53 16.98 -11.56
N THR A 377 18.24 16.91 -11.80
CA THR A 377 17.47 18.13 -12.08
C THR A 377 17.55 18.98 -10.82
N GLU A 378 18.25 20.11 -10.88
CA GLU A 378 18.18 21.12 -9.83
C GLU A 378 16.74 21.60 -9.73
N ILE A 379 15.97 20.98 -8.83
CA ILE A 379 14.76 21.61 -8.32
C ILE A 379 15.29 22.60 -7.31
N GLU A 380 15.49 23.84 -7.77
CA GLU A 380 15.69 24.97 -6.86
C GLU A 380 14.59 24.90 -5.82
N ASN A 381 14.95 24.98 -4.55
CA ASN A 381 14.08 24.86 -3.38
C ASN A 381 12.68 25.40 -3.65
N ILE A 382 11.70 24.52 -3.65
CA ILE A 382 10.26 24.86 -3.69
C ILE A 382 9.83 25.22 -2.27
#